data_d35710600a28301aa7756fd6274ef056
#
_entry.id   d35710600a28301aa7756fd6274ef056
#
_cell.length_a   1.000
_cell.length_b   1.000
_cell.length_c   1.000
_cell.angle_alpha   90.00
_cell.angle_beta   90.00
_cell.angle_gamma   90.00
#
_symmetry.space_group_name_H-M   'P 1'
#
loop_
_entity.id
_entity.type
_entity.pdbx_description
1 polymer ?
#
loop_
_entity_poly.entity_id
_entity_poly.type
_entity_poly.pdbx_seq_one_letter_code
_entity_poly.pdbx_strand_id
1 'polypeptide(L)'
;YLTMATRFGLIKKTALDEFANLRKAGLIAIVLREDDELIGVELTDDDDELMLATRQGQAIRFKETDIRSMGRNSMGVKSFDLAENDEVISVARIEAGKQVLAITQNGYGKRTDVSEFRVQSRGGKGIMAMRLTDKTGLMAAQLLVSEDEDIMLITDDGTIIRMPVSDISVIGRVSQGVRVMRVEEGSRIVCVTATERDEDEQDESEDGQTEADSLDMDVGGENSETQPEETDE
;
A
#
# COMPACT_ATOMS: atom_id res chain seq x y z
N TYR A 1 -8.59 -0.96 -22.66
CA TYR A 1 -8.43 0.50 -22.58
C TYR A 1 -7.19 0.87 -21.77
N LEU A 2 -6.65 2.07 -22.05
CA LEU A 2 -5.75 2.76 -21.12
C LEU A 2 -6.56 3.74 -20.28
N THR A 3 -6.64 3.47 -19.00
CA THR A 3 -7.30 4.35 -18.02
C THR A 3 -6.24 5.17 -17.30
N MET A 4 -6.41 6.49 -17.35
CA MET A 4 -5.44 7.48 -16.89
C MET A 4 -6.09 8.38 -15.84
N ALA A 5 -5.45 8.54 -14.68
CA ALA A 5 -5.92 9.40 -13.59
C ALA A 5 -4.96 10.55 -13.33
N THR A 6 -5.50 11.73 -12.98
CA THR A 6 -4.72 12.92 -12.70
C THR A 6 -4.78 13.33 -11.23
N ARG A 7 -3.78 14.10 -10.79
CA ARG A 7 -3.64 14.60 -9.42
C ARG A 7 -4.88 15.39 -8.96
N PHE A 8 -5.48 16.16 -9.84
CA PHE A 8 -6.67 16.96 -9.49
C PHE A 8 -8.00 16.24 -9.73
N GLY A 9 -7.97 14.88 -9.74
CA GLY A 9 -9.17 14.07 -9.70
C GLY A 9 -9.93 13.97 -11.03
N LEU A 10 -9.24 14.07 -12.16
CA LEU A 10 -9.78 13.68 -13.44
C LEU A 10 -9.40 12.25 -13.78
N ILE A 11 -10.24 11.58 -14.54
CA ILE A 11 -9.99 10.24 -15.07
C ILE A 11 -10.53 10.13 -16.48
N LYS A 12 -9.84 9.37 -17.31
CA LYS A 12 -10.29 9.02 -18.66
C LYS A 12 -9.91 7.61 -19.03
N LYS A 13 -10.68 7.00 -19.92
CA LYS A 13 -10.28 5.78 -20.61
C LYS A 13 -10.23 6.02 -22.12
N THR A 14 -9.23 5.43 -22.77
CA THR A 14 -9.01 5.54 -24.20
C THR A 14 -8.75 4.13 -24.75
N ALA A 15 -9.46 3.77 -25.83
CA ALA A 15 -9.27 2.48 -26.46
C ALA A 15 -7.83 2.33 -26.97
N LEU A 16 -7.23 1.14 -26.87
CA LEU A 16 -5.88 0.86 -27.32
C LEU A 16 -5.68 1.10 -28.80
N ASP A 17 -6.72 0.92 -29.62
CA ASP A 17 -6.70 1.18 -31.06
C ASP A 17 -6.32 2.63 -31.40
N GLU A 18 -6.64 3.58 -30.52
CA GLU A 18 -6.23 4.98 -30.66
C GLU A 18 -4.71 5.18 -30.65
N PHE A 19 -3.96 4.18 -30.15
CA PHE A 19 -2.50 4.17 -30.04
C PHE A 19 -1.82 3.28 -31.08
N ALA A 20 -2.55 2.62 -31.98
CA ALA A 20 -2.01 1.67 -32.96
C ALA A 20 -0.94 2.28 -33.90
N ASN A 21 -1.06 3.57 -34.20
CA ASN A 21 -0.16 4.27 -35.12
C ASN A 21 0.86 5.12 -34.34
N LEU A 22 1.81 4.48 -33.68
CA LEU A 22 2.90 5.16 -32.98
C LEU A 22 3.82 5.89 -33.95
N ARG A 23 4.10 7.15 -33.70
CA ARG A 23 5.09 7.96 -34.42
C ARG A 23 6.36 8.01 -33.62
N LYS A 24 7.53 8.26 -34.26
CA LYS A 24 8.82 8.42 -33.57
C LYS A 24 8.79 9.52 -32.50
N ALA A 25 7.99 10.56 -32.69
CA ALA A 25 7.80 11.66 -31.73
C ALA A 25 6.84 11.32 -30.56
N GLY A 26 6.29 10.11 -30.54
CA GLY A 26 5.25 9.72 -29.58
C GLY A 26 3.86 10.26 -29.96
N LEU A 27 2.92 10.00 -29.06
CA LEU A 27 1.52 10.45 -29.17
C LEU A 27 1.10 11.12 -27.87
N ILE A 28 0.34 12.21 -27.99
CA ILE A 28 -0.35 12.78 -26.81
C ILE A 28 -1.45 11.81 -26.40
N ALA A 29 -1.40 11.34 -25.17
CA ALA A 29 -2.35 10.38 -24.60
C ALA A 29 -3.48 11.08 -23.83
N ILE A 30 -3.18 12.22 -23.21
CA ILE A 30 -4.10 13.02 -22.39
C ILE A 30 -3.75 14.51 -22.51
N VAL A 31 -4.74 15.37 -22.38
CA VAL A 31 -4.54 16.81 -22.22
C VAL A 31 -4.72 17.12 -20.73
N LEU A 32 -3.68 17.62 -20.09
CA LEU A 32 -3.71 18.01 -18.68
C LEU A 32 -4.18 19.47 -18.54
N ARG A 33 -4.80 19.79 -17.40
CA ARG A 33 -5.03 21.17 -16.98
C ARG A 33 -3.70 21.80 -16.58
N GLU A 34 -3.71 23.13 -16.45
CA GLU A 34 -2.59 23.86 -15.86
C GLU A 34 -2.30 23.33 -14.44
N ASP A 35 -1.07 23.07 -14.13
CA ASP A 35 -0.56 22.53 -12.87
C ASP A 35 -1.07 21.12 -12.48
N ASP A 36 -1.82 20.42 -13.37
CA ASP A 36 -2.25 19.04 -13.14
C ASP A 36 -1.19 18.04 -13.64
N GLU A 37 -1.15 16.85 -13.04
CA GLU A 37 -0.18 15.80 -13.34
C GLU A 37 -0.89 14.46 -13.56
N LEU A 38 -0.35 13.64 -14.46
CA LEU A 38 -0.75 12.25 -14.61
C LEU A 38 -0.13 11.45 -13.45
N ILE A 39 -0.98 10.86 -12.58
CA ILE A 39 -0.51 10.13 -11.39
C ILE A 39 -0.50 8.62 -11.56
N GLY A 40 -1.20 8.09 -12.56
CA GLY A 40 -1.23 6.67 -12.82
C GLY A 40 -1.95 6.31 -14.10
N VAL A 41 -1.58 5.15 -14.63
CA VAL A 41 -2.15 4.56 -15.85
C VAL A 41 -2.41 3.08 -15.58
N GLU A 42 -3.63 2.63 -15.85
CA GLU A 42 -4.04 1.24 -15.72
C GLU A 42 -4.51 0.69 -17.07
N LEU A 43 -4.19 -0.57 -17.30
CA LEU A 43 -4.79 -1.34 -18.39
C LEU A 43 -6.08 -1.95 -17.88
N THR A 44 -7.22 -1.54 -18.46
CA THR A 44 -8.54 -1.90 -17.95
C THR A 44 -9.44 -2.51 -19.01
N ASP A 45 -10.45 -3.23 -18.54
CA ASP A 45 -11.54 -3.80 -19.32
C ASP A 45 -12.89 -3.37 -18.73
N ASP A 46 -14.00 -3.57 -19.47
CA ASP A 46 -15.35 -3.13 -19.07
C ASP A 46 -15.87 -3.79 -17.77
N ASP A 47 -15.34 -4.95 -17.40
CA ASP A 47 -15.73 -5.64 -16.17
C ASP A 47 -14.91 -5.21 -14.93
N ASP A 48 -13.91 -4.37 -15.12
CA ASP A 48 -13.00 -3.94 -14.06
C ASP A 48 -13.65 -2.93 -13.09
N GLU A 49 -13.12 -2.92 -11.88
CA GLU A 49 -13.37 -1.88 -10.89
C GLU A 49 -12.08 -1.14 -10.60
N LEU A 50 -12.21 0.16 -10.39
CA LEU A 50 -11.10 1.05 -10.11
C LEU A 50 -11.21 1.61 -8.70
N MET A 51 -10.07 1.76 -8.06
CA MET A 51 -9.94 2.46 -6.78
C MET A 51 -8.95 3.60 -6.90
N LEU A 52 -9.37 4.78 -6.47
CA LEU A 52 -8.51 5.95 -6.32
C LEU A 52 -8.40 6.32 -4.85
N ALA A 53 -7.23 6.82 -4.44
CA ALA A 53 -7.03 7.33 -3.10
C ALA A 53 -6.47 8.75 -3.10
N THR A 54 -6.74 9.48 -2.01
CA THR A 54 -6.29 10.86 -1.86
C THR A 54 -5.27 11.00 -0.73
N ARG A 55 -4.50 12.07 -0.79
CA ARG A 55 -3.50 12.42 0.22
C ARG A 55 -4.10 12.61 1.61
N GLN A 56 -5.35 13.10 1.69
CA GLN A 56 -6.07 13.26 2.97
C GLN A 56 -6.81 11.99 3.43
N GLY A 57 -6.49 10.82 2.84
CA GLY A 57 -6.94 9.53 3.36
C GLY A 57 -8.34 9.11 2.96
N GLN A 58 -8.88 9.67 1.86
CA GLN A 58 -10.13 9.20 1.26
C GLN A 58 -9.84 8.20 0.15
N ALA A 59 -10.76 7.27 -0.11
CA ALA A 59 -10.74 6.39 -1.27
C ALA A 59 -12.12 6.29 -1.90
N ILE A 60 -12.15 6.12 -3.21
CA ILE A 60 -13.37 5.87 -3.97
C ILE A 60 -13.17 4.64 -4.86
N ARG A 61 -14.11 3.70 -4.82
CA ARG A 61 -14.16 2.52 -5.66
C ARG A 61 -15.39 2.60 -6.56
N PHE A 62 -15.22 2.42 -7.85
CA PHE A 62 -16.30 2.48 -8.83
C PHE A 62 -16.01 1.58 -10.02
N LYS A 63 -17.05 1.29 -10.81
CA LYS A 63 -16.94 0.48 -12.01
C LYS A 63 -16.26 1.25 -13.14
N GLU A 64 -15.39 0.58 -13.88
CA GLU A 64 -14.72 1.14 -15.04
C GLU A 64 -15.73 1.65 -16.09
N THR A 65 -16.88 0.99 -16.23
CA THR A 65 -17.98 1.38 -17.13
C THR A 65 -18.62 2.73 -16.79
N ASP A 66 -18.41 3.27 -15.59
CA ASP A 66 -18.81 4.64 -15.25
C ASP A 66 -18.01 5.69 -16.03
N ILE A 67 -16.89 5.29 -16.64
CA ILE A 67 -16.06 6.14 -17.48
C ILE A 67 -16.37 5.81 -18.94
N ARG A 68 -16.96 6.76 -19.67
CA ARG A 68 -17.10 6.60 -21.11
C ARG A 68 -15.74 6.64 -21.81
N SER A 69 -15.55 5.80 -22.83
CA SER A 69 -14.36 5.87 -23.68
C SER A 69 -14.31 7.21 -24.42
N MET A 70 -13.13 7.80 -24.53
CA MET A 70 -12.90 9.07 -25.20
C MET A 70 -11.53 9.13 -25.87
N GLY A 71 -11.43 9.96 -26.90
CA GLY A 71 -10.20 10.08 -27.69
C GLY A 71 -9.02 10.64 -26.91
N ARG A 72 -7.81 10.45 -27.41
CA ARG A 72 -6.54 10.82 -26.77
C ARG A 72 -6.46 12.29 -26.36
N ASN A 73 -6.98 13.21 -27.17
CA ASN A 73 -6.92 14.66 -26.96
C ASN A 73 -8.00 15.19 -26.00
N SER A 74 -8.43 14.41 -25.03
CA SER A 74 -9.39 14.82 -24.01
C SER A 74 -8.73 14.90 -22.62
N MET A 75 -9.28 15.73 -21.73
CA MET A 75 -8.82 15.88 -20.34
C MET A 75 -9.39 14.80 -19.41
N GLY A 76 -10.51 14.18 -19.80
CA GLY A 76 -11.23 13.25 -18.94
C GLY A 76 -12.45 13.85 -18.24
N VAL A 77 -12.95 13.11 -17.27
CA VAL A 77 -14.13 13.45 -16.46
C VAL A 77 -13.75 13.39 -14.97
N LYS A 78 -14.56 14.01 -14.12
CA LYS A 78 -14.36 14.00 -12.67
C LYS A 78 -14.41 12.58 -12.12
N SER A 79 -13.36 12.12 -11.47
CA SER A 79 -13.28 10.85 -10.76
C SER A 79 -13.57 11.00 -9.27
N PHE A 80 -13.11 12.10 -8.69
CA PHE A 80 -13.15 12.37 -7.26
C PHE A 80 -13.66 13.81 -6.99
N ASP A 81 -14.45 14.01 -5.95
CA ASP A 81 -14.82 15.32 -5.42
C ASP A 81 -13.84 15.66 -4.29
N LEU A 82 -12.68 16.18 -4.67
CA LEU A 82 -11.60 16.49 -3.74
C LEU A 82 -11.98 17.58 -2.75
N ALA A 83 -11.57 17.42 -1.51
CA ALA A 83 -11.60 18.48 -0.52
C ALA A 83 -10.57 19.58 -0.86
N GLU A 84 -10.66 20.70 -0.16
CA GLU A 84 -9.66 21.77 -0.32
C GLU A 84 -8.26 21.28 0.03
N ASN A 85 -7.29 21.59 -0.82
CA ASN A 85 -5.89 21.16 -0.71
C ASN A 85 -5.68 19.64 -0.66
N ASP A 86 -6.63 18.84 -1.17
CA ASP A 86 -6.46 17.41 -1.33
C ASP A 86 -6.09 17.08 -2.79
N GLU A 87 -5.45 15.95 -2.98
CA GLU A 87 -5.02 15.46 -4.29
C GLU A 87 -5.15 13.94 -4.38
N VAL A 88 -5.40 13.44 -5.57
CA VAL A 88 -5.33 12.00 -5.84
C VAL A 88 -3.87 11.57 -5.91
N ILE A 89 -3.53 10.53 -5.16
CA ILE A 89 -2.16 10.00 -5.08
C ILE A 89 -2.00 8.62 -5.70
N SER A 90 -3.11 7.92 -5.95
CA SER A 90 -3.05 6.59 -6.58
C SER A 90 -4.31 6.29 -7.36
N VAL A 91 -4.15 5.47 -8.38
CA VAL A 91 -5.21 4.73 -9.07
C VAL A 91 -4.77 3.28 -9.16
N ALA A 92 -5.67 2.35 -8.95
CA ALA A 92 -5.42 0.93 -9.08
C ALA A 92 -6.64 0.21 -9.63
N ARG A 93 -6.42 -0.80 -10.46
CA ARG A 93 -7.44 -1.74 -10.92
C ARG A 93 -7.60 -2.82 -9.86
N ILE A 94 -8.83 -3.04 -9.40
CA ILE A 94 -9.12 -4.07 -8.39
C ILE A 94 -8.86 -5.46 -8.96
N GLU A 95 -8.06 -6.23 -8.25
CA GLU A 95 -7.74 -7.62 -8.57
C GLU A 95 -8.23 -8.55 -7.47
N ALA A 96 -8.75 -9.71 -7.88
CA ALA A 96 -9.24 -10.72 -6.94
C ALA A 96 -8.09 -11.25 -6.07
N GLY A 97 -8.35 -11.41 -4.78
CA GLY A 97 -7.36 -11.93 -3.83
C GLY A 97 -6.39 -10.90 -3.26
N LYS A 98 -6.30 -9.70 -3.84
CA LYS A 98 -5.46 -8.61 -3.30
C LYS A 98 -6.15 -7.83 -2.19
N GLN A 99 -5.35 -7.19 -1.36
CA GLN A 99 -5.75 -6.30 -0.28
C GLN A 99 -5.29 -4.86 -0.54
N VAL A 100 -5.98 -3.90 0.05
CA VAL A 100 -5.61 -2.48 -0.03
C VAL A 100 -4.55 -2.19 1.04
N LEU A 101 -3.33 -1.93 0.61
CA LEU A 101 -2.26 -1.39 1.44
C LEU A 101 -2.34 0.13 1.46
N ALA A 102 -2.37 0.73 2.63
CA ALA A 102 -2.32 2.17 2.83
C ALA A 102 -1.10 2.52 3.69
N ILE A 103 -0.24 3.41 3.21
CA ILE A 103 0.98 3.86 3.89
C ILE A 103 0.96 5.38 4.01
N THR A 104 1.36 5.91 5.17
CA THR A 104 1.45 7.34 5.45
C THR A 104 2.89 7.83 5.45
N GLN A 105 3.08 9.14 5.31
CA GLN A 105 4.37 9.79 5.28
C GLN A 105 5.24 9.52 6.52
N ASN A 106 4.62 9.35 7.70
CA ASN A 106 5.33 9.11 8.96
C ASN A 106 5.49 7.61 9.28
N GLY A 107 5.36 6.73 8.28
CA GLY A 107 5.66 5.31 8.42
C GLY A 107 4.58 4.47 9.09
N TYR A 108 3.32 4.92 9.10
CA TYR A 108 2.18 4.12 9.53
C TYR A 108 1.53 3.46 8.32
N GLY A 109 1.08 2.22 8.49
CA GLY A 109 0.48 1.47 7.41
C GLY A 109 -0.48 0.40 7.89
N LYS A 110 -1.24 -0.13 6.96
CA LYS A 110 -2.16 -1.26 7.19
C LYS A 110 -2.56 -1.88 5.88
N ARG A 111 -2.96 -3.15 5.95
CA ARG A 111 -3.76 -3.80 4.90
C ARG A 111 -5.24 -3.76 5.29
N THR A 112 -6.11 -3.66 4.31
CA THR A 112 -7.56 -3.67 4.51
C THR A 112 -8.20 -4.48 3.39
N ASP A 113 -9.19 -5.30 3.72
CA ASP A 113 -9.92 -6.06 2.71
C ASP A 113 -10.63 -5.12 1.73
N VAL A 114 -10.55 -5.45 0.43
CA VAL A 114 -11.20 -4.68 -0.64
C VAL A 114 -12.71 -4.56 -0.42
N SER A 115 -13.34 -5.56 0.19
CA SER A 115 -14.79 -5.58 0.47
C SER A 115 -15.25 -4.48 1.44
N GLU A 116 -14.36 -3.93 2.26
CA GLU A 116 -14.67 -2.77 3.12
C GLU A 116 -14.87 -1.46 2.32
N PHE A 117 -14.45 -1.44 1.07
CA PHE A 117 -14.61 -0.31 0.17
C PHE A 117 -15.80 -0.58 -0.75
N ARG A 118 -16.97 -0.06 -0.39
CA ARG A 118 -18.17 -0.20 -1.21
C ARG A 118 -18.00 0.42 -2.58
N VAL A 119 -18.56 -0.21 -3.60
CA VAL A 119 -18.66 0.36 -4.94
C VAL A 119 -19.59 1.57 -4.92
N GLN A 120 -19.18 2.66 -5.53
CA GLN A 120 -19.90 3.94 -5.62
C GLN A 120 -19.92 4.44 -7.06
N SER A 121 -20.68 5.47 -7.36
CA SER A 121 -20.50 6.21 -8.61
C SER A 121 -19.26 7.08 -8.53
N ARG A 122 -18.52 7.22 -9.65
CA ARG A 122 -17.38 8.15 -9.74
C ARG A 122 -17.80 9.60 -9.45
N GLY A 123 -16.83 10.44 -9.10
CA GLY A 123 -17.04 11.87 -8.86
C GLY A 123 -17.65 12.22 -7.52
N GLY A 124 -17.77 11.23 -6.61
CA GLY A 124 -18.16 11.42 -5.22
C GLY A 124 -16.97 11.80 -4.33
N LYS A 125 -17.25 12.04 -3.03
CA LYS A 125 -16.24 12.38 -1.99
C LYS A 125 -15.47 11.14 -1.48
N GLY A 126 -15.82 9.94 -1.97
CA GLY A 126 -15.23 8.71 -1.45
C GLY A 126 -15.65 8.39 -0.02
N ILE A 127 -14.87 7.52 0.61
CA ILE A 127 -15.00 7.12 2.02
C ILE A 127 -13.60 7.11 2.65
N MET A 128 -13.55 7.29 3.95
CA MET A 128 -12.29 7.24 4.70
C MET A 128 -11.58 5.89 4.48
N ALA A 129 -10.39 5.91 3.94
CA ALA A 129 -9.51 4.75 3.78
C ALA A 129 -8.63 4.54 5.02
N MET A 130 -8.18 5.63 5.60
CA MET A 130 -7.32 5.62 6.80
C MET A 130 -7.60 6.86 7.66
N ARG A 131 -7.62 6.68 8.98
CA ARG A 131 -7.72 7.81 9.91
C ARG A 131 -6.35 8.45 10.05
N LEU A 132 -6.20 9.66 9.54
CA LEU A 132 -4.98 10.44 9.66
C LEU A 132 -4.98 11.31 10.91
N THR A 133 -3.81 11.52 11.48
CA THR A 133 -3.52 12.38 12.63
C THR A 133 -2.16 13.03 12.43
N ASP A 134 -1.81 14.03 13.23
CA ASP A 134 -0.47 14.64 13.19
C ASP A 134 0.64 13.58 13.36
N LYS A 135 0.37 12.54 14.14
CA LYS A 135 1.30 11.43 14.36
C LYS A 135 1.53 10.58 13.10
N THR A 136 0.48 10.29 12.36
CA THR A 136 0.58 9.45 11.15
C THR A 136 1.04 10.24 9.93
N GLY A 137 0.78 11.54 9.90
CA GLY A 137 0.98 12.35 8.70
C GLY A 137 -0.07 12.05 7.62
N LEU A 138 0.12 12.60 6.44
CA LEU A 138 -0.73 12.40 5.27
C LEU A 138 -0.44 11.04 4.61
N MET A 139 -1.32 10.60 3.73
CA MET A 139 -1.08 9.41 2.91
C MET A 139 0.11 9.64 1.98
N ALA A 140 1.01 8.66 1.94
CA ALA A 140 2.12 8.60 0.99
C ALA A 140 1.76 7.74 -0.22
N ALA A 141 1.11 6.59 0.00
CA ALA A 141 0.71 5.68 -1.06
C ALA A 141 -0.51 4.82 -0.67
N GLN A 142 -1.24 4.36 -1.68
CA GLN A 142 -2.19 3.25 -1.59
C GLN A 142 -1.96 2.31 -2.77
N LEU A 143 -1.80 1.02 -2.49
CA LEU A 143 -1.52 -0.02 -3.48
C LEU A 143 -2.48 -1.20 -3.27
N LEU A 144 -2.62 -2.05 -4.29
CA LEU A 144 -3.17 -3.39 -4.14
C LEU A 144 -2.02 -4.38 -4.03
N VAL A 145 -2.04 -5.19 -2.99
CA VAL A 145 -0.95 -6.13 -2.68
C VAL A 145 -1.49 -7.52 -2.38
N SER A 146 -0.69 -8.53 -2.70
CA SER A 146 -0.85 -9.92 -2.28
C SER A 146 0.02 -10.19 -1.04
N GLU A 147 -0.34 -11.19 -0.26
CA GLU A 147 0.40 -11.53 0.97
C GLU A 147 1.79 -12.12 0.69
N ASP A 148 1.97 -12.69 -0.48
CA ASP A 148 3.19 -13.29 -1.01
C ASP A 148 4.14 -12.27 -1.68
N GLU A 149 3.75 -11.01 -1.78
CA GLU A 149 4.60 -9.93 -2.28
C GLU A 149 5.42 -9.29 -1.15
N ASP A 150 6.47 -8.57 -1.55
CA ASP A 150 7.19 -7.62 -0.69
C ASP A 150 6.84 -6.18 -1.08
N ILE A 151 7.09 -5.25 -0.17
CA ILE A 151 7.05 -3.83 -0.47
C ILE A 151 8.40 -3.17 -0.24
N MET A 152 8.68 -2.16 -1.05
CA MET A 152 9.79 -1.24 -0.86
C MET A 152 9.25 0.11 -0.44
N LEU A 153 9.75 0.63 0.67
CA LEU A 153 9.45 1.94 1.23
C LEU A 153 10.65 2.85 1.04
N ILE A 154 10.46 4.02 0.44
CA ILE A 154 11.53 4.97 0.13
C ILE A 154 11.20 6.30 0.79
N THR A 155 12.16 6.85 1.53
CA THR A 155 12.06 8.17 2.16
C THR A 155 12.79 9.25 1.36
N ASP A 156 12.48 10.51 1.64
CA ASP A 156 13.09 11.66 0.96
C ASP A 156 14.57 11.90 1.34
N ASP A 157 15.05 11.29 2.42
CA ASP A 157 16.48 11.24 2.78
C ASP A 157 17.28 10.12 2.07
N GLY A 158 16.58 9.27 1.27
CA GLY A 158 17.19 8.17 0.52
C GLY A 158 17.26 6.84 1.26
N THR A 159 16.63 6.70 2.43
CA THR A 159 16.50 5.41 3.10
C THR A 159 15.53 4.52 2.34
N ILE A 160 15.93 3.27 2.05
CA ILE A 160 15.12 2.25 1.37
C ILE A 160 15.00 1.05 2.29
N ILE A 161 13.77 0.61 2.53
CA ILE A 161 13.46 -0.61 3.29
C ILE A 161 12.62 -1.51 2.41
N ARG A 162 12.98 -2.80 2.37
CA ARG A 162 12.18 -3.89 1.81
C ARG A 162 11.62 -4.73 2.95
N MET A 163 10.37 -5.11 2.87
CA MET A 163 9.72 -5.96 3.85
C MET A 163 8.58 -6.77 3.25
N PRO A 164 8.29 -7.97 3.81
CA PRO A 164 7.15 -8.76 3.40
C PRO A 164 5.82 -8.05 3.65
N VAL A 165 4.90 -8.15 2.69
CA VAL A 165 3.52 -7.67 2.85
C VAL A 165 2.84 -8.38 4.03
N SER A 166 3.14 -9.67 4.26
CA SER A 166 2.62 -10.47 5.36
C SER A 166 2.86 -9.87 6.74
N ASP A 167 3.94 -9.08 6.93
CA ASP A 167 4.28 -8.44 8.21
C ASP A 167 3.36 -7.25 8.54
N ILE A 168 2.60 -6.78 7.57
CA ILE A 168 1.70 -5.65 7.78
C ILE A 168 0.32 -6.16 8.19
N SER A 169 -0.16 -5.70 9.34
CA SER A 169 -1.44 -6.13 9.90
C SER A 169 -2.63 -5.82 8.99
N VAL A 170 -3.55 -6.79 8.87
CA VAL A 170 -4.86 -6.61 8.24
C VAL A 170 -5.83 -6.04 9.27
N ILE A 171 -6.28 -4.82 9.08
CA ILE A 171 -7.16 -4.11 10.02
C ILE A 171 -8.16 -3.24 9.30
N GLY A 172 -9.25 -2.95 10.00
CA GLY A 172 -10.39 -2.23 9.45
C GLY A 172 -10.08 -0.85 8.88
N ARG A 173 -10.85 -0.46 7.90
CA ARG A 173 -10.70 0.75 7.09
C ARG A 173 -10.53 2.03 7.89
N VAL A 174 -11.29 2.22 8.97
CA VAL A 174 -11.33 3.48 9.76
C VAL A 174 -10.20 3.59 10.79
N SER A 175 -9.26 2.65 10.84
CA SER A 175 -8.12 2.65 11.77
C SER A 175 -6.98 3.57 11.31
N GLN A 176 -6.06 3.89 12.24
CA GLN A 176 -4.83 4.66 11.96
C GLN A 176 -3.69 3.80 11.40
N GLY A 177 -3.88 2.47 11.36
CA GLY A 177 -2.78 1.56 11.05
C GLY A 177 -1.80 1.35 12.20
N VAL A 178 -0.75 0.60 11.91
CA VAL A 178 0.38 0.32 12.80
C VAL A 178 1.64 0.96 12.24
N ARG A 179 2.68 1.06 13.06
CA ARG A 179 3.97 1.53 12.57
C ARG A 179 4.64 0.43 11.77
N VAL A 180 4.84 0.67 10.48
CA VAL A 180 5.47 -0.23 9.51
C VAL A 180 6.97 0.10 9.39
N MET A 181 7.30 1.38 9.40
CA MET A 181 8.67 1.89 9.32
C MET A 181 8.87 3.00 10.35
N ARG A 182 10.06 3.07 10.95
CA ARG A 182 10.49 4.24 11.72
C ARG A 182 11.12 5.24 10.76
N VAL A 183 10.50 6.39 10.63
CA VAL A 183 11.01 7.51 9.84
C VAL A 183 11.72 8.49 10.77
N GLU A 184 12.88 9.00 10.36
CA GLU A 184 13.65 9.98 11.13
C GLU A 184 12.93 11.33 11.19
N GLU A 185 13.28 12.15 12.21
CA GLU A 185 12.67 13.46 12.40
C GLU A 185 12.99 14.37 11.20
N GLY A 186 11.96 14.92 10.60
CA GLY A 186 12.08 15.77 9.40
C GLY A 186 12.04 15.02 8.07
N SER A 187 12.16 13.68 8.08
CA SER A 187 12.03 12.85 6.88
C SER A 187 10.61 12.31 6.71
N ARG A 188 10.30 11.80 5.51
CA ARG A 188 8.99 11.23 5.19
C ARG A 188 9.09 10.18 4.08
N ILE A 189 8.17 9.22 4.10
CA ILE A 189 8.01 8.29 2.98
C ILE A 189 7.45 9.05 1.77
N VAL A 190 8.12 8.90 0.64
CA VAL A 190 7.75 9.55 -0.64
C VAL A 190 7.36 8.57 -1.73
N CYS A 191 7.78 7.31 -1.61
CA CYS A 191 7.44 6.29 -2.59
C CYS A 191 7.24 4.94 -1.90
N VAL A 192 6.27 4.18 -2.39
CA VAL A 192 6.01 2.79 -1.99
C VAL A 192 5.72 2.00 -3.27
N THR A 193 6.34 0.86 -3.43
CA THR A 193 6.08 -0.07 -4.54
C THR A 193 6.03 -1.50 -4.04
N ALA A 194 5.18 -2.32 -4.65
CA ALA A 194 5.17 -3.76 -4.45
C ALA A 194 6.16 -4.42 -5.42
N THR A 195 6.73 -5.52 -4.99
CA THR A 195 7.64 -6.37 -5.78
C THR A 195 7.39 -7.83 -5.46
N GLU A 196 7.75 -8.70 -6.38
CA GLU A 196 7.77 -10.14 -6.12
C GLU A 196 8.76 -10.45 -5.00
N ARG A 197 8.41 -11.43 -4.15
CA ARG A 197 9.32 -11.91 -3.10
C ARG A 197 10.42 -12.75 -3.75
N ASP A 198 11.68 -12.53 -3.35
CA ASP A 198 12.79 -13.36 -3.77
C ASP A 198 12.69 -14.73 -3.09
N GLU A 199 12.71 -15.82 -3.88
CA GLU A 199 12.60 -17.20 -3.37
C GLU A 199 13.83 -17.58 -2.52
N ASP A 200 14.98 -16.93 -2.74
CA ASP A 200 16.25 -17.22 -2.04
C ASP A 200 16.26 -16.81 -0.55
N GLU A 201 15.35 -15.91 -0.10
CA GLU A 201 15.26 -15.51 1.31
C GLU A 201 14.40 -16.47 2.17
N GLN A 202 13.72 -17.46 1.57
CA GLN A 202 12.90 -18.43 2.32
C GLN A 202 13.75 -19.55 2.94
N ASP A 203 14.91 -19.89 2.37
CA ASP A 203 15.77 -20.98 2.87
C ASP A 203 16.63 -20.59 4.08
N GLU A 204 16.91 -19.29 4.32
CA GLU A 204 17.72 -18.86 5.46
C GLU A 204 16.95 -18.75 6.80
N SER A 205 15.62 -18.76 6.77
CA SER A 205 14.79 -18.64 7.97
C SER A 205 14.39 -19.99 8.59
N GLU A 206 14.53 -21.12 7.87
CA GLU A 206 14.24 -22.47 8.39
C GLU A 206 15.47 -23.18 9.00
N ASP A 207 16.70 -22.76 8.68
CA ASP A 207 17.93 -23.38 9.19
C ASP A 207 18.44 -22.82 10.53
N GLY A 208 17.75 -21.86 11.13
CA GLY A 208 18.13 -21.17 12.38
C GLY A 208 17.59 -21.77 13.69
N GLN A 209 16.84 -22.88 13.67
CA GLN A 209 16.24 -23.47 14.87
C GLN A 209 16.51 -24.96 15.06
N THR A 210 17.74 -25.41 14.94
CA THR A 210 18.15 -26.70 15.50
C THR A 210 19.63 -26.68 15.81
N GLU A 211 20.01 -26.21 17.01
CA GLU A 211 21.20 -26.66 17.76
C GLU A 211 21.34 -25.83 19.04
N ALA A 212 20.57 -26.15 20.05
CA ALA A 212 20.89 -25.87 21.45
C ALA A 212 20.06 -26.75 22.38
N ASP A 213 20.31 -28.05 22.35
CA ASP A 213 20.03 -28.89 23.51
C ASP A 213 20.78 -30.22 23.38
N SER A 214 21.99 -30.27 23.85
CA SER A 214 22.63 -31.49 24.39
C SER A 214 24.07 -31.19 24.82
N LEU A 215 24.29 -30.77 26.05
CA LEU A 215 25.49 -31.10 26.79
C LEU A 215 25.07 -31.52 28.20
N ASP A 216 24.84 -32.82 28.32
CA ASP A 216 24.98 -33.58 29.52
C ASP A 216 26.40 -33.37 30.08
N MET A 217 26.50 -33.00 31.32
CA MET A 217 27.69 -33.31 32.16
C MET A 217 27.22 -33.79 33.48
N ASP A 218 27.23 -35.10 33.54
CA ASP A 218 27.37 -35.92 34.72
C ASP A 218 28.69 -35.64 35.44
N VAL A 219 28.68 -35.27 36.72
CA VAL A 219 29.73 -35.55 37.69
C VAL A 219 29.08 -35.68 39.06
N GLY A 220 29.20 -36.89 39.57
CA GLY A 220 28.75 -37.32 40.86
C GLY A 220 29.57 -36.84 42.05
N GLY A 221 29.08 -37.17 43.24
CA GLY A 221 29.89 -37.39 44.42
C GLY A 221 29.49 -36.63 45.66
N GLU A 222 28.79 -37.36 46.51
CA GLU A 222 29.01 -37.60 47.96
C GLU A 222 28.64 -36.55 49.00
N ASN A 223 27.67 -37.00 49.76
CA ASN A 223 27.55 -37.07 51.25
C ASN A 223 27.99 -35.89 52.15
N SER A 224 27.05 -35.39 52.90
CA SER A 224 27.02 -35.69 54.37
C SER A 224 25.82 -34.96 55.05
N GLU A 225 25.22 -35.77 55.91
CA GLU A 225 24.23 -35.47 56.94
C GLU A 225 24.55 -34.24 57.79
N THR A 226 23.54 -33.48 58.20
CA THR A 226 23.17 -33.36 59.63
C THR A 226 21.92 -32.43 59.74
N GLN A 227 20.90 -32.97 60.37
CA GLN A 227 19.84 -32.29 61.12
C GLN A 227 20.29 -32.16 62.58
N PRO A 228 19.53 -31.60 63.53
CA PRO A 228 18.56 -30.45 63.47
C PRO A 228 18.89 -29.41 64.58
N GLU A 229 18.09 -28.34 64.74
CA GLU A 229 17.51 -27.98 66.03
C GLU A 229 16.60 -26.73 65.91
N GLU A 230 15.47 -26.88 66.55
CA GLU A 230 14.45 -25.91 66.89
C GLU A 230 15.01 -24.73 67.73
N THR A 231 14.36 -23.57 67.69
CA THR A 231 13.60 -22.96 68.78
C THR A 231 13.15 -21.55 68.41
N ASP A 232 11.84 -21.33 68.64
CA ASP A 232 11.11 -20.26 69.30
C ASP A 232 11.80 -18.88 69.47
N GLU A 233 11.12 -17.86 68.95
CA GLU A 233 10.30 -16.83 69.61
C GLU A 233 9.64 -15.92 68.55
#